data_0cdf4a6acd00d368f5a229215537b369
#
_entry.id   0cdf4a6acd00d368f5a229215537b369
#
_cell.length_a   1.000
_cell.length_b   1.000
_cell.length_c   1.000
_cell.angle_alpha   90.00
_cell.angle_beta   90.00
_cell.angle_gamma   90.00
#
_symmetry.space_group_name_H-M   'P 1'
#
loop_
_entity.id
_entity.type
_entity.pdbx_description
1 polymer ?
#
loop_
_entity_poly.entity_id
_entity_poly.type
_entity_poly.pdbx_seq_one_letter_code
_entity_poly.pdbx_strand_id
1 'polypeptide(L)'
;MPHLLSKSKYIRGLQCERALWLDIHCPQLAHYPAATLARFRQGRDFERRVKDSFTGGIDISSRLRNRIEQYPLLTARLLSQPGEVTLFEAGFLYDGVLVLADVLHKAADGCVTVYEVKDSMAVSDTFRHDVAIQHYVIAHALPLVVTPDLFNPMPSLQHFYLLHHDAEGNPIQEELTQQAQAQWETIAQRVAHFKQVAQSEEPQLTPSDHCHHPTPAPI
;
A
#
# COMPACT_ATOMS: atom_id res chain seq x y z
N MET A 1 -7.73 -9.22 19.81
CA MET A 1 -7.26 -9.72 18.51
C MET A 1 -5.91 -9.07 18.25
N PRO A 2 -4.92 -9.74 17.67
CA PRO A 2 -3.68 -9.05 17.31
C PRO A 2 -4.02 -7.89 16.37
N HIS A 3 -3.46 -6.72 16.65
CA HIS A 3 -3.69 -5.54 15.82
C HIS A 3 -3.14 -5.80 14.42
N LEU A 4 -3.99 -5.66 13.40
CA LEU A 4 -3.58 -5.74 12.02
C LEU A 4 -2.81 -4.45 11.68
N LEU A 5 -1.59 -4.58 11.16
CA LEU A 5 -0.86 -3.45 10.59
C LEU A 5 -1.43 -3.15 9.20
N SER A 6 -1.50 -1.86 8.86
CA SER A 6 -1.73 -1.40 7.48
C SER A 6 -0.44 -0.78 6.94
N LYS A 7 -0.37 -0.53 5.62
CA LYS A 7 0.69 0.25 4.99
C LYS A 7 0.98 1.55 5.76
N SER A 8 -0.06 2.34 6.02
CA SER A 8 0.07 3.61 6.74
C SER A 8 0.60 3.45 8.18
N LYS A 9 0.18 2.41 8.90
CA LYS A 9 0.70 2.11 10.23
C LYS A 9 2.17 1.68 10.20
N TYR A 10 2.57 0.89 9.19
CA TYR A 10 3.98 0.55 8.98
C TYR A 10 4.84 1.80 8.75
N ILE A 11 4.42 2.70 7.86
CA ILE A 11 5.10 3.98 7.61
C ILE A 11 5.12 4.86 8.87
N ARG A 12 4.04 4.85 9.64
CA ARG A 12 3.99 5.56 10.94
C ARG A 12 5.03 5.00 11.92
N GLY A 13 5.20 3.68 11.97
CA GLY A 13 6.22 3.04 12.80
C GLY A 13 7.65 3.42 12.40
N LEU A 14 7.92 3.56 11.09
CA LEU A 14 9.22 4.05 10.60
C LEU A 14 9.52 5.49 11.05
N GLN A 15 8.49 6.31 11.20
CA GLN A 15 8.63 7.69 11.68
C GLN A 15 8.80 7.75 13.20
N CYS A 16 7.94 7.04 13.94
CA CYS A 16 7.92 7.07 15.40
C CYS A 16 7.09 5.91 15.94
N GLU A 17 7.70 5.01 16.71
CA GLU A 17 7.01 3.86 17.32
C GLU A 17 5.90 4.27 18.29
N ARG A 18 6.10 5.35 19.05
CA ARG A 18 5.05 5.90 19.92
C ARG A 18 3.85 6.39 19.11
N ALA A 19 4.09 7.04 17.96
CA ALA A 19 3.00 7.46 17.08
C ALA A 19 2.25 6.26 16.49
N LEU A 20 2.95 5.17 16.12
CA LEU A 20 2.32 3.92 15.73
C LEU A 20 1.43 3.37 16.85
N TRP A 21 1.95 3.32 18.07
CA TRP A 21 1.21 2.83 19.23
C TRP A 21 -0.05 3.68 19.47
N LEU A 22 0.07 5.01 19.43
CA LEU A 22 -1.06 5.94 19.58
C LEU A 22 -2.10 5.78 18.47
N ASP A 23 -1.68 5.62 17.22
CA ASP A 23 -2.60 5.39 16.09
C ASP A 23 -3.39 4.07 16.21
N ILE A 24 -2.88 3.11 16.99
CA ILE A 24 -3.54 1.83 17.23
C ILE A 24 -4.47 1.91 18.45
N HIS A 25 -3.98 2.44 19.55
CA HIS A 25 -4.67 2.39 20.85
C HIS A 25 -5.51 3.63 21.15
N CYS A 26 -5.17 4.77 20.55
CA CYS A 26 -5.81 6.06 20.79
C CYS A 26 -6.17 6.78 19.47
N PRO A 27 -6.86 6.12 18.50
CA PRO A 27 -7.13 6.72 17.18
C PRO A 27 -7.93 8.02 17.24
N GLN A 28 -8.67 8.25 18.33
CA GLN A 28 -9.41 9.48 18.59
C GLN A 28 -8.51 10.71 18.81
N LEU A 29 -7.21 10.51 19.10
CA LEU A 29 -6.23 11.61 19.24
C LEU A 29 -5.68 12.06 17.87
N ALA A 30 -5.97 11.33 16.79
CA ALA A 30 -5.53 11.72 15.47
C ALA A 30 -6.15 13.07 15.07
N HIS A 31 -5.30 14.05 14.83
CA HIS A 31 -5.71 15.37 14.38
C HIS A 31 -4.92 15.75 13.14
N TYR A 32 -5.63 16.09 12.07
CA TYR A 32 -5.02 16.52 10.83
C TYR A 32 -5.27 18.01 10.59
N PRO A 33 -4.23 18.84 10.48
CA PRO A 33 -4.36 20.23 10.10
C PRO A 33 -5.09 20.40 8.76
N ALA A 34 -5.77 21.53 8.57
CA ALA A 34 -6.52 21.80 7.33
C ALA A 34 -5.65 21.68 6.06
N ALA A 35 -4.38 22.09 6.13
CA ALA A 35 -3.42 21.95 5.04
C ALA A 35 -3.16 20.47 4.69
N THR A 36 -3.06 19.58 5.67
CA THR A 36 -2.91 18.15 5.47
C THR A 36 -4.15 17.56 4.80
N LEU A 37 -5.36 17.94 5.27
CA LEU A 37 -6.61 17.50 4.65
C LEU A 37 -6.76 18.00 3.21
N ALA A 38 -6.23 19.19 2.89
CA ALA A 38 -6.20 19.71 1.52
C ALA A 38 -5.29 18.87 0.62
N ARG A 39 -4.08 18.50 1.08
CA ARG A 39 -3.18 17.60 0.35
C ARG A 39 -3.81 16.24 0.08
N PHE A 40 -4.51 15.67 1.05
CA PHE A 40 -5.22 14.41 0.87
C PHE A 40 -6.32 14.49 -0.22
N ARG A 41 -7.04 15.61 -0.29
CA ARG A 41 -8.02 15.82 -1.39
C ARG A 41 -7.34 15.92 -2.74
N GLN A 42 -6.26 16.69 -2.83
CA GLN A 42 -5.49 16.87 -4.06
C GLN A 42 -4.92 15.52 -4.54
N GLY A 43 -4.33 14.72 -3.64
CA GLY A 43 -3.82 13.40 -3.97
C GLY A 43 -4.90 12.48 -4.56
N ARG A 44 -6.11 12.45 -3.98
CA ARG A 44 -7.24 11.68 -4.51
C ARG A 44 -7.70 12.14 -5.89
N ASP A 45 -7.59 13.43 -6.20
CA ASP A 45 -7.95 13.95 -7.53
C ASP A 45 -6.93 13.55 -8.60
N PHE A 46 -5.65 13.49 -8.25
CA PHE A 46 -4.60 12.96 -9.13
C PHE A 46 -4.78 11.45 -9.36
N GLU A 47 -4.95 10.70 -8.29
CA GLU A 47 -5.19 9.25 -8.33
C GLU A 47 -6.42 8.90 -9.20
N ARG A 48 -7.52 9.65 -9.07
CA ARG A 48 -8.71 9.46 -9.91
C ARG A 48 -8.39 9.63 -11.39
N ARG A 49 -7.65 10.69 -11.79
CA ARG A 49 -7.23 10.90 -13.19
C ARG A 49 -6.39 9.73 -13.70
N VAL A 50 -5.51 9.19 -12.87
CA VAL A 50 -4.72 8.01 -13.23
C VAL A 50 -5.64 6.80 -13.42
N LYS A 51 -6.55 6.52 -12.49
CA LYS A 51 -7.51 5.41 -12.60
C LYS A 51 -8.39 5.53 -13.85
N ASP A 52 -8.81 6.73 -14.20
CA ASP A 52 -9.63 7.00 -15.40
C ASP A 52 -8.88 6.67 -16.72
N SER A 53 -7.54 6.63 -16.70
CA SER A 53 -6.75 6.21 -17.87
C SER A 53 -6.74 4.67 -18.09
N PHE A 54 -7.11 3.89 -17.08
CA PHE A 54 -7.23 2.43 -17.16
C PHE A 54 -8.69 2.03 -17.45
N THR A 55 -9.05 1.95 -18.72
CA THR A 55 -10.42 1.60 -19.14
C THR A 55 -10.82 0.19 -18.67
N GLY A 56 -12.04 0.04 -18.16
CA GLY A 56 -12.58 -1.25 -17.72
C GLY A 56 -12.08 -1.74 -16.37
N GLY A 57 -11.35 -0.93 -15.63
CA GLY A 57 -10.87 -1.26 -14.28
C GLY A 57 -12.02 -1.49 -13.29
N ILE A 58 -11.81 -2.43 -12.37
CA ILE A 58 -12.77 -2.80 -11.33
C ILE A 58 -12.31 -2.19 -10.00
N ASP A 59 -13.09 -1.27 -9.46
CA ASP A 59 -12.83 -0.68 -8.15
C ASP A 59 -13.39 -1.58 -7.03
N ILE A 60 -12.48 -2.16 -6.23
CA ILE A 60 -12.78 -3.01 -5.08
C ILE A 60 -13.48 -2.20 -3.99
N SER A 61 -13.04 -0.96 -3.76
CA SER A 61 -13.59 -0.09 -2.71
C SER A 61 -15.06 0.25 -2.96
N SER A 62 -15.43 0.49 -4.21
CA SER A 62 -16.82 0.78 -4.59
C SER A 62 -17.76 -0.40 -4.36
N ARG A 63 -17.26 -1.63 -4.51
CA ARG A 63 -18.04 -2.87 -4.32
C ARG A 63 -18.21 -3.26 -2.86
N LEU A 64 -17.18 -3.08 -2.05
CA LEU A 64 -17.15 -3.52 -0.65
C LEU A 64 -17.31 -2.38 0.35
N ARG A 65 -17.23 -1.14 -0.09
CA ARG A 65 -17.30 0.06 0.75
C ARG A 65 -16.29 -0.04 1.92
N ASN A 66 -16.74 0.13 3.15
CA ASN A 66 -15.87 0.11 4.35
C ASN A 66 -15.50 -1.28 4.86
N ARG A 67 -15.79 -2.36 4.12
CA ARG A 67 -15.46 -3.74 4.52
C ARG A 67 -14.07 -4.13 4.05
N ILE A 68 -13.07 -3.37 4.49
CA ILE A 68 -11.65 -3.52 4.07
C ILE A 68 -11.14 -4.94 4.33
N GLU A 69 -11.60 -5.61 5.37
CA GLU A 69 -11.25 -7.01 5.67
C GLU A 69 -11.64 -8.02 4.58
N GLN A 70 -12.55 -7.63 3.70
CA GLN A 70 -13.01 -8.48 2.57
C GLN A 70 -12.27 -8.17 1.26
N TYR A 71 -11.47 -7.10 1.20
CA TYR A 71 -10.75 -6.72 -0.03
C TYR A 71 -9.82 -7.83 -0.52
N PRO A 72 -9.00 -8.49 0.33
CA PRO A 72 -8.12 -9.56 -0.12
C PRO A 72 -8.89 -10.74 -0.75
N LEU A 73 -10.06 -11.09 -0.20
CA LEU A 73 -10.86 -12.19 -0.73
C LEU A 73 -11.45 -11.86 -2.12
N LEU A 74 -11.96 -10.63 -2.30
CA LEU A 74 -12.49 -10.21 -3.61
C LEU A 74 -11.37 -10.08 -4.63
N THR A 75 -10.22 -9.52 -4.24
CA THR A 75 -9.02 -9.43 -5.07
C THR A 75 -8.59 -10.81 -5.57
N ALA A 76 -8.43 -11.79 -4.66
CA ALA A 76 -8.06 -13.16 -4.99
C ALA A 76 -9.03 -13.79 -5.99
N ARG A 77 -10.33 -13.63 -5.76
CA ARG A 77 -11.38 -14.14 -6.66
C ARG A 77 -11.28 -13.55 -8.07
N LEU A 78 -11.02 -12.24 -8.19
CA LEU A 78 -10.93 -11.57 -9.49
C LEU A 78 -9.62 -11.96 -10.22
N LEU A 79 -8.51 -12.06 -9.50
CA LEU A 79 -7.23 -12.49 -10.06
C LEU A 79 -7.23 -13.95 -10.53
N SER A 80 -8.06 -14.81 -9.93
CA SER A 80 -8.23 -16.22 -10.34
C SER A 80 -9.05 -16.38 -11.63
N GLN A 81 -9.69 -15.31 -12.13
CA GLN A 81 -10.41 -15.38 -13.40
C GLN A 81 -9.43 -15.42 -14.59
N PRO A 82 -9.77 -16.13 -15.68
CA PRO A 82 -8.96 -16.14 -16.89
C PRO A 82 -8.91 -14.76 -17.55
N GLY A 83 -7.85 -14.51 -18.33
CA GLY A 83 -7.66 -13.29 -19.08
C GLY A 83 -7.07 -12.15 -18.26
N GLU A 84 -7.07 -10.97 -18.87
CA GLU A 84 -6.56 -9.77 -18.25
C GLU A 84 -7.60 -9.11 -17.32
N VAL A 85 -7.12 -8.44 -16.28
CA VAL A 85 -7.96 -7.64 -15.38
C VAL A 85 -7.17 -6.49 -14.79
N THR A 86 -7.80 -5.31 -14.72
CA THR A 86 -7.30 -4.17 -13.94
C THR A 86 -8.16 -3.99 -12.71
N LEU A 87 -7.52 -3.89 -11.55
CA LEU A 87 -8.17 -3.69 -10.25
C LEU A 87 -7.69 -2.39 -9.62
N PHE A 88 -8.59 -1.65 -9.00
CA PHE A 88 -8.28 -0.50 -8.16
C PHE A 88 -8.54 -0.86 -6.70
N GLU A 89 -7.71 -0.36 -5.80
CA GLU A 89 -7.74 -0.68 -4.35
C GLU A 89 -7.65 -2.19 -4.09
N ALA A 90 -6.82 -2.89 -4.87
CA ALA A 90 -6.64 -4.33 -4.72
C ALA A 90 -6.00 -4.66 -3.37
N GLY A 91 -6.74 -5.38 -2.51
CA GLY A 91 -6.31 -5.70 -1.15
C GLY A 91 -5.49 -6.97 -1.07
N PHE A 92 -4.39 -6.91 -0.30
CA PHE A 92 -3.54 -8.07 0.01
C PHE A 92 -3.20 -8.11 1.48
N LEU A 93 -3.19 -9.32 2.03
CA LEU A 93 -2.84 -9.57 3.42
C LEU A 93 -1.73 -10.62 3.48
N TYR A 94 -0.59 -10.25 4.02
CA TYR A 94 0.51 -11.15 4.31
C TYR A 94 1.21 -10.72 5.59
N ASP A 95 1.67 -11.69 6.37
CA ASP A 95 2.37 -11.48 7.65
C ASP A 95 1.66 -10.45 8.57
N GLY A 96 0.32 -10.46 8.61
CA GLY A 96 -0.50 -9.53 9.40
C GLY A 96 -0.48 -8.08 8.93
N VAL A 97 0.03 -7.80 7.74
CA VAL A 97 0.03 -6.48 7.12
C VAL A 97 -0.97 -6.45 5.97
N LEU A 98 -1.91 -5.52 6.03
CA LEU A 98 -2.85 -5.23 4.95
C LEU A 98 -2.33 -4.08 4.10
N VAL A 99 -2.28 -4.28 2.80
CA VAL A 99 -2.01 -3.24 1.81
C VAL A 99 -3.12 -3.18 0.76
N LEU A 100 -3.33 -2.00 0.22
CA LEU A 100 -4.21 -1.76 -0.92
C LEU A 100 -3.35 -1.20 -2.05
N ALA A 101 -3.38 -1.85 -3.22
CA ALA A 101 -2.70 -1.38 -4.41
C ALA A 101 -3.60 -0.39 -5.15
N ASP A 102 -3.14 0.84 -5.41
CA ASP A 102 -3.93 1.87 -6.08
C ASP A 102 -4.40 1.39 -7.45
N VAL A 103 -3.47 0.84 -8.25
CA VAL A 103 -3.77 0.17 -9.52
C VAL A 103 -2.98 -1.13 -9.62
N LEU A 104 -3.66 -2.23 -9.93
CA LEU A 104 -3.07 -3.52 -10.23
C LEU A 104 -3.59 -3.99 -11.58
N HIS A 105 -2.69 -4.33 -12.49
CA HIS A 105 -3.02 -4.96 -13.78
C HIS A 105 -2.45 -6.37 -13.84
N LYS A 106 -3.29 -7.36 -14.12
CA LYS A 106 -2.89 -8.72 -14.46
C LYS A 106 -3.12 -8.93 -15.95
N ALA A 107 -2.06 -9.19 -16.68
CA ALA A 107 -2.11 -9.58 -18.10
C ALA A 107 -2.60 -11.04 -18.29
N ALA A 108 -2.97 -11.39 -19.51
CA ALA A 108 -3.49 -12.72 -19.84
C ALA A 108 -2.49 -13.86 -19.57
N ASP A 109 -1.19 -13.58 -19.62
CA ASP A 109 -0.10 -14.51 -19.31
C ASP A 109 0.20 -14.66 -17.82
N GLY A 110 -0.55 -13.94 -16.95
CA GLY A 110 -0.36 -13.94 -15.50
C GLY A 110 0.66 -12.92 -14.99
N CYS A 111 1.30 -12.13 -15.86
CA CYS A 111 2.17 -11.04 -15.44
C CYS A 111 1.35 -10.00 -14.67
N VAL A 112 1.76 -9.69 -13.44
CA VAL A 112 1.14 -8.67 -12.59
C VAL A 112 2.04 -7.45 -12.52
N THR A 113 1.46 -6.29 -12.84
CA THR A 113 2.06 -4.98 -12.69
C THR A 113 1.26 -4.18 -11.67
N VAL A 114 1.95 -3.54 -10.72
CA VAL A 114 1.34 -2.68 -9.71
C VAL A 114 1.84 -1.25 -9.89
N TYR A 115 0.94 -0.30 -9.71
CA TYR A 115 1.26 1.13 -9.71
C TYR A 115 0.80 1.73 -8.38
N GLU A 116 1.72 2.30 -7.64
CA GLU A 116 1.46 3.21 -6.53
C GLU A 116 1.40 4.62 -7.06
N VAL A 117 0.37 5.36 -6.75
CA VAL A 117 0.10 6.70 -7.31
C VAL A 117 0.41 7.77 -6.27
N LYS A 118 1.22 8.76 -6.62
CA LYS A 118 1.57 9.88 -5.74
C LYS A 118 1.46 11.22 -6.46
N ASP A 119 0.66 12.12 -5.95
CA ASP A 119 0.56 13.51 -6.41
C ASP A 119 1.81 14.29 -5.94
N SER A 120 2.92 14.10 -6.66
CA SER A 120 4.22 14.67 -6.34
C SER A 120 5.08 14.81 -7.59
N MET A 121 5.93 15.84 -7.60
CA MET A 121 6.94 16.05 -8.65
C MET A 121 8.27 15.34 -8.36
N ALA A 122 8.41 14.72 -7.19
CA ALA A 122 9.66 14.07 -6.79
C ALA A 122 9.38 12.82 -5.96
N VAL A 123 10.25 11.84 -6.09
CA VAL A 123 10.21 10.60 -5.33
C VAL A 123 10.95 10.79 -4.00
N SER A 124 10.23 10.63 -2.89
CA SER A 124 10.79 10.68 -1.54
C SER A 124 11.13 9.28 -1.02
N ASP A 125 11.98 9.22 0.02
CA ASP A 125 12.25 7.94 0.71
C ASP A 125 10.99 7.33 1.32
N THR A 126 10.05 8.16 1.78
CA THR A 126 8.75 7.67 2.26
C THR A 126 7.98 6.92 1.17
N PHE A 127 7.99 7.42 -0.09
CA PHE A 127 7.33 6.74 -1.20
C PHE A 127 8.05 5.43 -1.57
N ARG A 128 9.38 5.40 -1.48
CA ARG A 128 10.17 4.17 -1.68
C ARG A 128 9.84 3.13 -0.60
N HIS A 129 9.65 3.54 0.65
CA HIS A 129 9.18 2.65 1.72
C HIS A 129 7.74 2.19 1.51
N ASP A 130 6.84 3.05 1.01
CA ASP A 130 5.47 2.69 0.64
C ASP A 130 5.45 1.57 -0.42
N VAL A 131 6.24 1.75 -1.50
CA VAL A 131 6.38 0.74 -2.55
C VAL A 131 6.99 -0.54 -2.00
N ALA A 132 8.03 -0.44 -1.17
CA ALA A 132 8.75 -1.61 -0.65
C ALA A 132 7.86 -2.50 0.24
N ILE A 133 7.09 -1.93 1.17
CA ILE A 133 6.17 -2.71 2.02
C ILE A 133 5.04 -3.32 1.19
N GLN A 134 4.50 -2.62 0.20
CA GLN A 134 3.46 -3.16 -0.67
C GLN A 134 4.02 -4.30 -1.53
N HIS A 135 5.18 -4.12 -2.14
CA HIS A 135 5.84 -5.16 -2.92
C HIS A 135 6.07 -6.42 -2.08
N TYR A 136 6.58 -6.28 -0.84
CA TYR A 136 6.76 -7.39 0.08
C TYR A 136 5.46 -8.15 0.32
N VAL A 137 4.40 -7.44 0.68
CA VAL A 137 3.10 -8.06 0.99
C VAL A 137 2.48 -8.71 -0.24
N ILE A 138 2.46 -8.03 -1.38
CA ILE A 138 1.80 -8.50 -2.59
C ILE A 138 2.54 -9.72 -3.16
N ALA A 139 3.87 -9.67 -3.28
CA ALA A 139 4.67 -10.76 -3.82
C ALA A 139 4.52 -12.06 -3.02
N HIS A 140 4.40 -11.97 -1.69
CA HIS A 140 4.22 -13.13 -0.83
C HIS A 140 2.76 -13.58 -0.72
N ALA A 141 1.79 -12.66 -0.85
CA ALA A 141 0.38 -13.00 -0.78
C ALA A 141 -0.14 -13.67 -2.07
N LEU A 142 0.29 -13.22 -3.24
CA LEU A 142 -0.19 -13.71 -4.54
C LEU A 142 -0.16 -15.24 -4.65
N PRO A 143 0.95 -15.94 -4.39
CA PRO A 143 1.01 -17.39 -4.51
C PRO A 143 0.16 -18.15 -3.47
N LEU A 144 -0.28 -17.48 -2.41
CA LEU A 144 -1.06 -18.09 -1.33
C LEU A 144 -2.58 -17.97 -1.57
N VAL A 145 -3.00 -16.93 -2.30
CA VAL A 145 -4.42 -16.58 -2.43
C VAL A 145 -5.03 -16.93 -3.77
N VAL A 146 -4.18 -17.13 -4.79
CA VAL A 146 -4.63 -17.55 -6.12
C VAL A 146 -4.32 -19.04 -6.29
N THR A 147 -5.36 -19.84 -6.43
CA THR A 147 -5.21 -21.28 -6.74
C THR A 147 -4.87 -21.43 -8.22
N PRO A 148 -3.81 -22.18 -8.56
CA PRO A 148 -3.52 -22.49 -9.95
C PRO A 148 -4.70 -23.25 -10.58
N ASP A 149 -5.20 -22.76 -11.69
CA ASP A 149 -6.07 -23.52 -12.57
C ASP A 149 -5.22 -24.10 -13.71
N LEU A 150 -5.54 -25.30 -14.18
CA LEU A 150 -4.84 -25.95 -15.29
C LEU A 150 -4.82 -25.11 -16.58
N PHE A 151 -5.70 -24.12 -16.69
CA PHE A 151 -5.87 -23.27 -17.87
C PHE A 151 -5.42 -21.83 -17.68
N ASN A 152 -4.99 -21.45 -16.47
CA ASN A 152 -4.58 -20.08 -16.18
C ASN A 152 -3.16 -20.04 -15.63
N PRO A 153 -2.29 -19.21 -16.20
CA PRO A 153 -0.97 -18.98 -15.63
C PRO A 153 -1.10 -18.40 -14.23
N MET A 154 -0.24 -18.86 -13.32
CA MET A 154 -0.20 -18.35 -11.95
C MET A 154 0.16 -16.86 -11.97
N PRO A 155 -0.64 -15.97 -11.39
CA PRO A 155 -0.29 -14.55 -11.29
C PRO A 155 1.03 -14.37 -10.53
N SER A 156 1.92 -13.59 -11.12
CA SER A 156 3.25 -13.32 -10.58
C SER A 156 3.57 -11.85 -10.68
N LEU A 157 3.92 -11.22 -9.55
CA LEU A 157 4.34 -9.82 -9.53
C LEU A 157 5.67 -9.66 -10.26
N GLN A 158 5.64 -8.97 -11.40
CA GLN A 158 6.80 -8.75 -12.25
C GLN A 158 7.28 -7.31 -12.17
N HIS A 159 6.37 -6.36 -12.11
CA HIS A 159 6.67 -4.94 -12.15
C HIS A 159 5.95 -4.18 -11.05
N PHE A 160 6.67 -3.28 -10.41
CA PHE A 160 6.11 -2.33 -9.46
C PHE A 160 6.60 -0.92 -9.78
N TYR A 161 5.68 -0.05 -10.16
CA TYR A 161 5.96 1.33 -10.52
C TYR A 161 5.44 2.29 -9.44
N LEU A 162 6.22 3.35 -9.20
CA LEU A 162 5.72 4.57 -8.60
C LEU A 162 5.31 5.52 -9.74
N LEU A 163 4.05 5.91 -9.75
CA LEU A 163 3.48 6.83 -10.71
C LEU A 163 3.32 8.20 -10.07
N HIS A 164 4.06 9.16 -10.57
CA HIS A 164 4.04 10.55 -10.12
C HIS A 164 3.96 11.50 -11.32
N HIS A 165 4.23 12.80 -11.20
CA HIS A 165 4.10 13.73 -12.33
C HIS A 165 5.29 14.69 -12.40
N ASP A 166 5.50 15.29 -13.59
CA ASP A 166 6.43 16.41 -13.81
C ASP A 166 5.79 17.76 -13.40
N ALA A 167 6.50 18.84 -13.65
CA ALA A 167 6.04 20.20 -13.35
C ALA A 167 4.83 20.62 -14.21
N GLU A 168 4.67 20.02 -15.38
CA GLU A 168 3.58 20.23 -16.33
C GLU A 168 2.36 19.35 -16.00
N GLY A 169 2.49 18.42 -15.03
CA GLY A 169 1.41 17.49 -14.63
C GLY A 169 1.32 16.23 -15.48
N ASN A 170 2.32 15.94 -16.33
CA ASN A 170 2.35 14.70 -17.09
C ASN A 170 2.80 13.53 -16.21
N PRO A 171 2.20 12.33 -16.34
CA PRO A 171 2.56 11.18 -15.54
C PRO A 171 3.96 10.67 -15.86
N ILE A 172 4.75 10.40 -14.83
CA ILE A 172 6.05 9.74 -14.87
C ILE A 172 5.94 8.41 -14.14
N GLN A 173 6.53 7.35 -14.71
CA GLN A 173 6.61 6.02 -14.11
C GLN A 173 8.04 5.72 -13.73
N GLU A 174 8.30 5.47 -12.46
CA GLU A 174 9.60 5.01 -11.96
C GLU A 174 9.48 3.54 -11.53
N GLU A 175 10.22 2.64 -12.17
CA GLU A 175 10.22 1.23 -11.80
C GLU A 175 11.07 1.01 -10.54
N LEU A 176 10.44 0.44 -9.50
CA LEU A 176 11.07 0.22 -8.20
C LEU A 176 11.12 -1.26 -7.79
N THR A 177 10.80 -2.19 -8.68
CA THR A 177 10.71 -3.64 -8.41
C THR A 177 11.95 -4.18 -7.70
N GLN A 178 13.14 -4.00 -8.29
CA GLN A 178 14.39 -4.52 -7.72
C GLN A 178 14.76 -3.84 -6.39
N GLN A 179 14.56 -2.51 -6.30
CA GLN A 179 14.84 -1.75 -5.09
C GLN A 179 13.93 -2.19 -3.94
N ALA A 180 12.66 -2.47 -4.22
CA ALA A 180 11.70 -2.97 -3.24
C ALA A 180 12.04 -4.39 -2.79
N GLN A 181 12.38 -5.27 -3.73
CA GLN A 181 12.77 -6.64 -3.44
C GLN A 181 14.01 -6.72 -2.55
N ALA A 182 15.00 -5.87 -2.76
CA ALA A 182 16.22 -5.83 -1.97
C ALA A 182 15.96 -5.46 -0.48
N GLN A 183 14.79 -4.93 -0.14
CA GLN A 183 14.42 -4.55 1.23
C GLN A 183 13.63 -5.62 2.00
N TRP A 184 13.28 -6.75 1.41
CA TRP A 184 12.37 -7.73 1.99
C TRP A 184 12.78 -8.23 3.38
N GLU A 185 14.04 -8.55 3.60
CA GLU A 185 14.54 -8.98 4.90
C GLU A 185 14.38 -7.89 5.97
N THR A 186 14.77 -6.66 5.64
CA THR A 186 14.61 -5.51 6.52
C THR A 186 13.13 -5.24 6.83
N ILE A 187 12.25 -5.39 5.84
CA ILE A 187 10.81 -5.22 6.02
C ILE A 187 10.26 -6.28 6.95
N ALA A 188 10.60 -7.56 6.76
CA ALA A 188 10.16 -8.65 7.62
C ALA A 188 10.54 -8.41 9.09
N GLN A 189 11.78 -7.99 9.33
CA GLN A 189 12.28 -7.65 10.69
C GLN A 189 11.49 -6.48 11.29
N ARG A 190 11.25 -5.40 10.53
CA ARG A 190 10.47 -4.24 10.97
C ARG A 190 9.01 -4.57 11.23
N VAL A 191 8.39 -5.39 10.38
CA VAL A 191 7.01 -5.86 10.58
C VAL A 191 6.90 -6.65 11.89
N ALA A 192 7.83 -7.58 12.15
CA ALA A 192 7.86 -8.33 13.40
C ALA A 192 8.00 -7.40 14.61
N HIS A 193 8.92 -6.42 14.53
CA HIS A 193 9.14 -5.44 15.58
C HIS A 193 7.89 -4.55 15.82
N PHE A 194 7.28 -4.00 14.76
CA PHE A 194 6.10 -3.15 14.90
C PHE A 194 4.87 -3.89 15.43
N LYS A 195 4.75 -5.19 15.17
CA LYS A 195 3.75 -6.03 15.84
C LYS A 195 3.98 -6.14 17.34
N GLN A 196 5.24 -6.22 17.78
CA GLN A 196 5.58 -6.20 19.20
C GLN A 196 5.24 -4.84 19.82
N VAL A 197 5.61 -3.73 19.16
CA VAL A 197 5.22 -2.38 19.59
C VAL A 197 3.70 -2.24 19.70
N ALA A 198 2.95 -2.75 18.74
CA ALA A 198 1.50 -2.71 18.75
C ALA A 198 0.84 -3.48 19.90
N GLN A 199 1.55 -4.43 20.51
CA GLN A 199 1.07 -5.27 21.62
C GLN A 199 1.68 -4.89 22.97
N SER A 200 2.66 -3.98 22.98
CA SER A 200 3.36 -3.54 24.20
C SER A 200 2.56 -2.48 24.96
N GLU A 201 3.07 -2.10 26.14
CA GLU A 201 2.70 -0.85 26.77
C GLU A 201 3.17 0.36 25.94
N GLU A 202 2.62 1.55 26.21
CA GLU A 202 3.02 2.78 25.49
C GLU A 202 4.53 2.99 25.56
N PRO A 203 5.23 3.08 24.41
CA PRO A 203 6.66 3.32 24.39
C PRO A 203 7.04 4.63 25.05
N GLN A 204 7.93 4.58 26.05
CA GLN A 204 8.47 5.76 26.76
C GLN A 204 9.59 6.37 25.93
N LEU A 205 9.26 6.94 24.76
CA LEU A 205 10.24 7.60 23.90
C LEU A 205 10.31 9.09 24.24
N THR A 206 11.54 9.60 24.40
CA THR A 206 11.75 11.05 24.39
C THR A 206 11.40 11.57 23.01
N PRO A 207 10.49 12.55 22.89
CA PRO A 207 10.17 13.14 21.60
C PRO A 207 11.45 13.65 20.92
N SER A 208 11.68 13.22 19.69
CA SER A 208 12.77 13.67 18.82
C SER A 208 12.21 14.55 17.70
N ASP A 209 13.05 15.22 16.93
CA ASP A 209 12.62 16.11 15.86
C ASP A 209 11.70 15.44 14.85
N HIS A 210 11.92 14.14 14.53
CA HIS A 210 11.02 13.43 13.62
C HIS A 210 9.68 13.03 14.25
N CYS A 211 9.55 13.06 15.57
CA CYS A 211 8.24 12.92 16.22
C CYS A 211 7.41 14.21 16.09
N HIS A 212 8.08 15.37 16.00
CA HIS A 212 7.45 16.68 15.90
C HIS A 212 7.15 17.12 14.46
N HIS A 213 7.85 16.55 13.49
CA HIS A 213 7.65 16.79 12.07
C HIS A 213 7.35 15.47 11.32
N PRO A 214 6.28 14.74 11.74
CA PRO A 214 5.92 13.56 10.99
C PRO A 214 5.52 13.99 9.59
N THR A 215 6.20 13.49 8.59
CA THR A 215 5.66 13.51 7.23
C THR A 215 4.31 12.80 7.32
N PRO A 216 3.18 13.42 6.93
CA PRO A 216 1.90 12.73 6.96
C PRO A 216 2.04 11.41 6.22
N ALA A 217 1.62 10.29 6.85
CA ALA A 217 1.53 9.05 6.14
C ALA A 217 0.60 9.27 4.94
N PRO A 218 0.96 8.85 3.74
CA PRO A 218 0.04 8.87 2.62
C PRO A 218 -1.15 7.97 2.99
N ILE A 219 -2.33 8.49 2.74
CA ILE A 219 -3.58 7.73 2.85
C ILE A 219 -3.71 6.86 1.62
#